data_cdf32b0bceda6aeaa317b128c071b3b1
#
_entry.id   cdf32b0bceda6aeaa317b128c071b3b1
#
_cell.length_a   1.000
_cell.length_b   1.000
_cell.length_c   1.000
_cell.angle_alpha   90.00
_cell.angle_beta   90.00
_cell.angle_gamma   90.00
#
_symmetry.space_group_name_H-M   'P 1'
#
loop_
_entity.id
_entity.type
_entity.pdbx_description
1 polymer ?
#
loop_
_entity_poly.entity_id
_entity_poly.type
_entity_poly.pdbx_seq_one_letter_code
_entity_poly.pdbx_strand_id
1 'polypeptide(L)'
;MTLVPGDPLAHRALESLLRAEASVRRRLSADIEREGLSATGFTVLVILTTAGGELELRVLRARLRTSKANATEVVTTLQARCLVDRRRLTTDRRAAAVAITPRGSEIVDRLFPEHSERVAQAFAVLDEAEKRSLAQICRKLAA
;
A
#
# COMPACT_ATOMS: atom_id res chain seq x y z
N MET A 1 9.15 -37.99 -4.86
CA MET A 1 10.13 -37.23 -4.06
C MET A 1 9.41 -36.58 -2.89
N THR A 2 9.84 -36.86 -1.68
CA THR A 2 9.25 -36.26 -0.48
C THR A 2 10.02 -34.97 -0.12
N LEU A 3 9.31 -33.85 -0.07
CA LEU A 3 9.90 -32.60 0.38
C LEU A 3 9.89 -32.57 1.91
N VAL A 4 11.05 -32.37 2.52
CA VAL A 4 11.19 -32.24 3.97
C VAL A 4 11.54 -30.78 4.27
N PRO A 5 10.64 -30.01 4.89
CA PRO A 5 10.95 -28.63 5.25
C PRO A 5 11.95 -28.57 6.41
N GLY A 6 12.91 -27.65 6.32
CA GLY A 6 13.88 -27.41 7.40
C GLY A 6 13.23 -26.89 8.68
N ASP A 7 12.15 -26.11 8.56
CA ASP A 7 11.34 -25.62 9.68
C ASP A 7 9.84 -25.76 9.32
N PRO A 8 9.19 -26.84 9.77
CA PRO A 8 7.78 -27.06 9.49
C PRO A 8 6.85 -25.98 10.05
N LEU A 9 7.21 -25.36 11.17
CA LEU A 9 6.42 -24.28 11.77
C LEU A 9 6.49 -23.01 10.93
N ALA A 10 7.67 -22.68 10.41
CA ALA A 10 7.84 -21.55 9.49
C ALA A 10 7.01 -21.74 8.22
N HIS A 11 6.96 -22.95 7.66
CA HIS A 11 6.13 -23.25 6.50
C HIS A 11 4.63 -23.06 6.78
N ARG A 12 4.15 -23.50 7.95
CA ARG A 12 2.75 -23.26 8.37
C ARG A 12 2.45 -21.79 8.57
N ALA A 13 3.40 -21.04 9.15
CA ALA A 13 3.27 -19.60 9.32
C ALA A 13 3.19 -18.88 7.97
N LEU A 14 4.06 -19.25 7.02
CA LEU A 14 4.02 -18.72 5.66
C LEU A 14 2.67 -18.99 4.98
N GLU A 15 2.18 -20.22 5.03
CA GLU A 15 0.89 -20.58 4.45
C GLU A 15 -0.26 -19.76 5.05
N SER A 16 -0.28 -19.62 6.37
CA SER A 16 -1.29 -18.84 7.09
C SER A 16 -1.22 -17.37 6.73
N LEU A 17 -0.03 -16.80 6.64
CA LEU A 17 0.19 -15.42 6.23
C LEU A 17 -0.33 -15.15 4.82
N LEU A 18 0.02 -16.01 3.86
CA LEU A 18 -0.40 -15.86 2.47
C LEU A 18 -1.91 -16.01 2.30
N ARG A 19 -2.54 -16.95 3.04
CA ARG A 19 -4.00 -17.09 3.05
C ARG A 19 -4.69 -15.86 3.62
N ALA A 20 -4.22 -15.35 4.74
CA ALA A 20 -4.76 -14.17 5.38
C ALA A 20 -4.63 -12.95 4.46
N GLU A 21 -3.46 -12.74 3.87
CA GLU A 21 -3.22 -11.64 2.92
C GLU A 21 -4.19 -11.71 1.74
N ALA A 22 -4.34 -12.85 1.11
CA ALA A 22 -5.24 -13.03 -0.03
C ALA A 22 -6.71 -12.76 0.35
N SER A 23 -7.15 -13.21 1.52
CA SER A 23 -8.51 -12.98 2.02
C SER A 23 -8.77 -11.49 2.29
N VAL A 24 -7.87 -10.84 3.00
CA VAL A 24 -7.97 -9.40 3.31
C VAL A 24 -7.96 -8.58 2.03
N ARG A 25 -7.03 -8.86 1.13
CA ARG A 25 -6.93 -8.14 -0.15
C ARG A 25 -8.22 -8.23 -0.96
N ARG A 26 -8.83 -9.42 -1.09
CA ARG A 26 -10.11 -9.57 -1.80
C ARG A 26 -11.22 -8.71 -1.18
N ARG A 27 -11.26 -8.61 0.13
CA ARG A 27 -12.27 -7.82 0.86
C ARG A 27 -12.11 -6.32 0.68
N LEU A 28 -10.87 -5.86 0.45
CA LEU A 28 -10.55 -4.43 0.42
C LEU A 28 -10.42 -3.87 -1.00
N SER A 29 -10.23 -4.71 -2.01
CA SER A 29 -9.83 -4.24 -3.35
C SER A 29 -10.97 -3.89 -4.30
N ALA A 30 -12.18 -4.40 -4.09
CA ALA A 30 -13.27 -4.31 -5.08
C ALA A 30 -13.61 -2.87 -5.49
N ASP A 31 -13.71 -1.95 -4.55
CA ASP A 31 -14.05 -0.55 -4.85
C ASP A 31 -12.90 0.20 -5.50
N ILE A 32 -11.68 -0.11 -5.05
CA ILE A 32 -10.45 0.46 -5.59
C ILE A 32 -10.31 0.04 -7.06
N GLU A 33 -10.54 -1.23 -7.36
CA GLU A 33 -10.48 -1.77 -8.71
C GLU A 33 -11.56 -1.18 -9.63
N ARG A 34 -12.75 -0.91 -9.11
CA ARG A 34 -13.81 -0.23 -9.87
C ARG A 34 -13.44 1.17 -10.32
N GLU A 35 -12.58 1.85 -9.57
CA GLU A 35 -11.98 3.12 -9.98
C GLU A 35 -10.85 2.96 -10.99
N GLY A 36 -10.49 1.73 -11.33
CA GLY A 36 -9.36 1.44 -12.21
C GLY A 36 -8.00 1.62 -11.53
N LEU A 37 -7.96 1.58 -10.20
CA LEU A 37 -6.74 1.68 -9.41
C LEU A 37 -6.27 0.31 -8.94
N SER A 38 -4.96 0.12 -8.88
CA SER A 38 -4.37 -0.97 -8.11
C SER A 38 -4.36 -0.62 -6.61
N ALA A 39 -4.24 -1.64 -5.76
CA ALA A 39 -4.09 -1.42 -4.32
C ALA A 39 -2.88 -0.53 -4.00
N THR A 40 -1.76 -0.73 -4.69
CA THR A 40 -0.56 0.10 -4.53
C THR A 40 -0.80 1.53 -5.00
N GLY A 41 -1.51 1.72 -6.10
CA GLY A 41 -1.87 3.06 -6.60
C GLY A 41 -2.72 3.83 -5.59
N PHE A 42 -3.73 3.20 -5.01
CA PHE A 42 -4.53 3.81 -3.94
C PHE A 42 -3.68 4.14 -2.71
N THR A 43 -2.80 3.22 -2.31
CA THR A 43 -1.87 3.45 -1.19
C THR A 43 -0.98 4.68 -1.43
N VAL A 44 -0.48 4.87 -2.65
CA VAL A 44 0.29 6.08 -3.01
C VAL A 44 -0.54 7.33 -2.76
N LEU A 45 -1.78 7.37 -3.22
CA LEU A 45 -2.66 8.53 -3.04
C LEU A 45 -2.93 8.81 -1.56
N VAL A 46 -3.14 7.78 -0.75
CA VAL A 46 -3.35 7.91 0.70
C VAL A 46 -2.08 8.43 1.39
N ILE A 47 -0.92 7.88 1.04
CA ILE A 47 0.37 8.34 1.59
C ILE A 47 0.59 9.83 1.27
N LEU A 48 0.38 10.24 0.02
CA LEU A 48 0.53 11.63 -0.38
C LEU A 48 -0.44 12.55 0.39
N THR A 49 -1.68 12.13 0.53
CA THR A 49 -2.68 12.90 1.30
C THR A 49 -2.25 13.08 2.75
N THR A 50 -1.79 12.03 3.41
CA THR A 50 -1.35 12.09 4.82
C THR A 50 -0.04 12.86 5.00
N ALA A 51 0.75 12.99 3.95
CA ALA A 51 2.00 13.74 3.98
C ALA A 51 1.84 15.24 3.63
N GLY A 52 0.60 15.71 3.48
CA GLY A 52 0.33 17.10 3.12
C GLY A 52 0.24 17.37 1.62
N GLY A 53 0.16 16.32 0.81
CA GLY A 53 -0.08 16.38 -0.63
C GLY A 53 1.12 16.14 -1.52
N GLU A 54 2.33 16.15 -0.99
CA GLU A 54 3.56 16.01 -1.77
C GLU A 54 4.65 15.29 -0.98
N LEU A 55 5.42 14.45 -1.66
CA LEU A 55 6.62 13.80 -1.12
C LEU A 55 7.70 13.71 -2.19
N GLU A 56 8.95 13.70 -1.76
CA GLU A 56 10.04 13.24 -2.62
C GLU A 56 9.79 11.80 -3.05
N LEU A 57 10.07 11.50 -4.30
CA LEU A 57 9.89 10.14 -4.85
C LEU A 57 10.69 9.10 -4.06
N ARG A 58 11.88 9.46 -3.59
CA ARG A 58 12.72 8.61 -2.74
C ARG A 58 12.01 8.23 -1.43
N VAL A 59 11.37 9.20 -0.78
CA VAL A 59 10.62 8.99 0.47
C VAL A 59 9.38 8.13 0.21
N LEU A 60 8.68 8.41 -0.87
CA LEU A 60 7.52 7.61 -1.28
C LEU A 60 7.89 6.13 -1.51
N ARG A 61 8.99 5.88 -2.23
CA ARG A 61 9.50 4.53 -2.46
C ARG A 61 9.80 3.79 -1.16
N ALA A 62 10.45 4.49 -0.20
CA ALA A 62 10.76 3.90 1.09
C ALA A 62 9.50 3.52 1.88
N ARG A 63 8.46 4.33 1.81
CA ARG A 63 7.17 4.05 2.46
C ARG A 63 6.40 2.90 1.81
N LEU A 64 6.49 2.77 0.50
CA LEU A 64 5.82 1.70 -0.24
C LEU A 64 6.48 0.33 -0.03
N ARG A 65 7.74 0.31 0.36
CA ARG A 65 8.52 -0.93 0.53
C ARG A 65 8.42 -1.89 -0.65
N THR A 66 8.43 -1.33 -1.85
CA THR A 66 8.39 -2.06 -3.10
C THR A 66 9.66 -1.79 -3.91
N SER A 67 9.87 -2.52 -4.99
CA SER A 67 11.01 -2.27 -5.87
C SER A 67 10.95 -0.87 -6.47
N LYS A 68 12.13 -0.30 -6.77
CA LYS A 68 12.24 1.00 -7.46
C LYS A 68 11.49 1.00 -8.78
N ALA A 69 11.58 -0.07 -9.56
CA ALA A 69 10.90 -0.22 -10.84
C ALA A 69 9.37 -0.21 -10.66
N ASN A 70 8.85 -0.97 -9.69
CA ASN A 70 7.41 -1.03 -9.42
C ASN A 70 6.87 0.32 -8.93
N ALA A 71 7.57 0.99 -8.02
CA ALA A 71 7.17 2.32 -7.55
C ALA A 71 7.12 3.33 -8.70
N THR A 72 8.10 3.31 -9.59
CA THR A 72 8.15 4.19 -10.77
C THR A 72 6.99 3.90 -11.71
N GLU A 73 6.69 2.64 -11.98
CA GLU A 73 5.57 2.22 -12.83
C GLU A 73 4.22 2.69 -12.27
N VAL A 74 4.00 2.50 -10.96
CA VAL A 74 2.77 2.94 -10.30
C VAL A 74 2.60 4.46 -10.41
N VAL A 75 3.65 5.23 -10.12
CA VAL A 75 3.62 6.70 -10.26
C VAL A 75 3.35 7.13 -11.69
N THR A 76 3.99 6.49 -12.67
CA THR A 76 3.76 6.77 -14.09
C THR A 76 2.31 6.52 -14.49
N THR A 77 1.72 5.41 -14.03
CA THR A 77 0.32 5.08 -14.28
C THR A 77 -0.63 6.12 -13.67
N LEU A 78 -0.38 6.53 -12.43
CA LEU A 78 -1.17 7.57 -11.76
C LEU A 78 -1.05 8.92 -12.45
N GLN A 79 0.14 9.28 -12.91
CA GLN A 79 0.39 10.50 -13.66
C GLN A 79 -0.35 10.52 -14.99
N ALA A 80 -0.36 9.40 -15.71
CA ALA A 80 -1.11 9.27 -16.97
C ALA A 80 -2.61 9.46 -16.78
N ARG A 81 -3.15 9.17 -15.59
CA ARG A 81 -4.55 9.40 -15.22
C ARG A 81 -4.79 10.76 -14.57
N CYS A 82 -3.80 11.62 -14.52
CA CYS A 82 -3.86 12.96 -13.90
C CYS A 82 -4.21 12.93 -12.40
N LEU A 83 -3.82 11.87 -11.70
CA LEU A 83 -4.07 11.72 -10.26
C LEU A 83 -2.89 12.21 -9.42
N VAL A 84 -1.70 12.23 -10.00
CA VAL A 84 -0.50 12.81 -9.42
C VAL A 84 0.26 13.59 -10.49
N ASP A 85 1.09 14.54 -10.04
CA ASP A 85 2.07 15.24 -10.85
C ASP A 85 3.46 14.91 -10.35
N ARG A 86 4.38 14.77 -11.29
CA ARG A 86 5.79 14.53 -11.00
C ARG A 86 6.56 15.80 -11.32
N ARG A 87 7.28 16.34 -10.36
CA ARG A 87 8.05 17.58 -10.50
C ARG A 87 9.52 17.32 -10.19
N ARG A 88 10.40 17.99 -10.95
CA ARG A 88 11.82 18.07 -10.57
C ARG A 88 11.99 19.11 -9.47
N LEU A 89 12.77 18.74 -8.45
CA LEU A 89 13.17 19.70 -7.43
C LEU A 89 14.25 20.61 -8.01
N THR A 90 14.12 21.92 -7.81
CA THR A 90 15.00 22.97 -8.38
C THR A 90 16.43 22.91 -7.86
N THR A 91 16.65 22.32 -6.69
CA THR A 91 17.94 22.25 -6.01
C THR A 91 18.77 21.02 -6.38
N ASP A 92 18.14 19.98 -6.94
CA ASP A 92 18.80 18.75 -7.36
C ASP A 92 18.09 18.20 -8.60
N ARG A 93 18.80 18.15 -9.73
CA ARG A 93 18.26 17.63 -11.00
C ARG A 93 17.93 16.14 -10.96
N ARG A 94 18.44 15.40 -9.97
CA ARG A 94 18.18 13.97 -9.76
C ARG A 94 16.99 13.71 -8.85
N ALA A 95 16.60 14.70 -8.05
CA ALA A 95 15.48 14.59 -7.15
C ALA A 95 14.17 14.93 -7.85
N ALA A 96 13.16 14.10 -7.62
CA ALA A 96 11.81 14.33 -8.10
C ALA A 96 10.84 14.29 -6.93
N ALA A 97 9.83 15.14 -6.97
CA ALA A 97 8.70 15.13 -6.05
C ALA A 97 7.46 14.61 -6.76
N VAL A 98 6.59 13.98 -6.00
CA VAL A 98 5.28 13.51 -6.45
C VAL A 98 4.22 14.24 -5.63
N ALA A 99 3.32 14.93 -6.31
CA ALA A 99 2.24 15.68 -5.69
C ALA A 99 0.89 15.08 -6.11
N ILE A 100 -0.04 14.95 -5.17
CA ILE A 100 -1.41 14.57 -5.49
C ILE A 100 -2.12 15.74 -6.18
N THR A 101 -2.90 15.46 -7.23
CA THR A 101 -3.72 16.46 -7.89
C THR A 101 -5.05 16.63 -7.18
N PRO A 102 -5.83 17.71 -7.47
CA PRO A 102 -7.20 17.82 -6.98
C PRO A 102 -8.07 16.63 -7.34
N ARG A 103 -7.89 16.05 -8.52
CA ARG A 103 -8.60 14.84 -8.95
C ARG A 103 -8.20 13.62 -8.12
N GLY A 104 -6.92 13.47 -7.81
CA GLY A 104 -6.44 12.42 -6.92
C GLY A 104 -6.99 12.56 -5.49
N SER A 105 -7.01 13.77 -4.96
CA SER A 105 -7.60 14.07 -3.63
C SER A 105 -9.09 13.75 -3.59
N GLU A 106 -9.83 14.08 -4.63
CA GLU A 106 -11.25 13.77 -4.73
C GLU A 106 -11.53 12.27 -4.67
N ILE A 107 -10.70 11.47 -5.33
CA ILE A 107 -10.82 9.99 -5.27
C ILE A 107 -10.56 9.50 -3.84
N VAL A 108 -9.53 10.00 -3.16
CA VAL A 108 -9.24 9.61 -1.77
C VAL A 108 -10.41 10.00 -0.86
N ASP A 109 -10.91 11.22 -0.96
CA ASP A 109 -12.02 11.70 -0.14
C ASP A 109 -13.28 10.85 -0.32
N ARG A 110 -13.51 10.34 -1.50
CA ARG A 110 -14.68 9.52 -1.82
C ARG A 110 -14.50 8.06 -1.38
N LEU A 111 -13.32 7.47 -1.61
CA LEU A 111 -13.09 6.05 -1.36
C LEU A 111 -12.63 5.73 0.06
N PHE A 112 -11.89 6.63 0.70
CA PHE A 112 -11.23 6.33 1.97
C PHE A 112 -12.21 6.02 3.13
N PRO A 113 -13.35 6.71 3.31
CA PRO A 113 -14.27 6.40 4.39
C PRO A 113 -14.80 4.96 4.35
N GLU A 114 -15.25 4.49 3.20
CA GLU A 114 -15.71 3.11 3.03
C GLU A 114 -14.56 2.10 3.14
N HIS A 115 -13.41 2.44 2.59
CA HIS A 115 -12.21 1.62 2.71
C HIS A 115 -11.81 1.44 4.19
N SER A 116 -11.78 2.52 4.95
CA SER A 116 -11.49 2.51 6.38
C SER A 116 -12.46 1.61 7.15
N GLU A 117 -13.75 1.70 6.84
CA GLU A 117 -14.78 0.85 7.44
C GLU A 117 -14.57 -0.63 7.10
N ARG A 118 -14.23 -0.94 5.87
CA ARG A 118 -13.93 -2.31 5.44
C ARG A 118 -12.68 -2.87 6.11
N VAL A 119 -11.67 -2.04 6.31
CA VAL A 119 -10.48 -2.44 7.09
C VAL A 119 -10.91 -2.80 8.51
N ALA A 120 -11.70 -1.96 9.16
CA ALA A 120 -12.21 -2.24 10.50
C ALA A 120 -12.99 -3.56 10.57
N GLN A 121 -13.88 -3.80 9.60
CA GLN A 121 -14.66 -5.04 9.51
C GLN A 121 -13.79 -6.27 9.27
N ALA A 122 -12.81 -6.17 8.38
CA ALA A 122 -11.91 -7.29 8.07
C ALA A 122 -11.09 -7.72 9.30
N PHE A 123 -10.76 -6.79 10.19
CA PHE A 123 -9.99 -7.04 11.41
C PHE A 123 -10.84 -7.16 12.66
N ALA A 124 -12.16 -7.11 12.57
CA ALA A 124 -13.07 -7.17 13.72
C ALA A 124 -13.03 -8.50 14.48
N VAL A 125 -12.57 -9.58 13.82
CA VAL A 125 -12.39 -10.89 14.48
C VAL A 125 -11.23 -10.92 15.47
N LEU A 126 -10.36 -9.91 15.42
CA LEU A 126 -9.20 -9.79 16.30
C LEU A 126 -9.50 -8.77 17.41
N ASP A 127 -9.11 -9.10 18.63
CA ASP A 127 -9.13 -8.12 19.71
C ASP A 127 -7.96 -7.11 19.58
N GLU A 128 -7.92 -6.12 20.44
CA GLU A 128 -6.91 -5.06 20.37
C GLU A 128 -5.49 -5.59 20.59
N ALA A 129 -5.30 -6.54 21.50
CA ALA A 129 -3.99 -7.14 21.76
C ALA A 129 -3.50 -7.95 20.55
N GLU A 130 -4.40 -8.70 19.92
CA GLU A 130 -4.10 -9.46 18.72
C GLU A 130 -3.74 -8.56 17.52
N LYS A 131 -4.44 -7.45 17.32
CA LYS A 131 -4.10 -6.45 16.30
C LYS A 131 -2.70 -5.87 16.51
N ARG A 132 -2.36 -5.54 17.76
CA ARG A 132 -1.03 -5.04 18.11
C ARG A 132 0.05 -6.08 17.85
N SER A 133 -0.19 -7.33 18.28
CA SER A 133 0.74 -8.44 18.07
C SER A 133 0.97 -8.71 16.59
N LEU A 134 -0.09 -8.74 15.79
CA LEU A 134 -0.01 -8.92 14.35
C LEU A 134 0.83 -7.83 13.69
N ALA A 135 0.57 -6.57 14.03
CA ALA A 135 1.33 -5.44 13.49
C ALA A 135 2.82 -5.53 13.86
N GLN A 136 3.13 -5.95 15.09
CA GLN A 136 4.50 -6.14 15.57
C GLN A 136 5.21 -7.29 14.83
N ILE A 137 4.56 -8.43 14.71
CA ILE A 137 5.09 -9.63 14.04
C ILE A 137 5.35 -9.32 12.56
N CYS A 138 4.41 -8.66 11.89
CA CYS A 138 4.57 -8.28 10.48
C CYS A 138 5.73 -7.31 10.28
N ARG A 139 5.90 -6.31 11.16
CA ARG A 139 7.05 -5.40 11.11
C ARG A 139 8.38 -6.13 11.28
N LYS A 140 8.43 -7.07 12.23
CA LYS A 140 9.63 -7.88 12.47
C LYS A 140 9.98 -8.74 11.26
N LEU A 141 8.98 -9.32 10.62
CA LEU A 141 9.16 -10.15 9.43
C LEU A 141 9.61 -9.33 8.21
N ALA A 142 9.16 -8.09 8.11
CA ALA A 142 9.46 -7.19 6.98
C ALA A 142 10.79 -6.42 7.14
N ALA A 143 11.44 -6.51 8.29
CA ALA A 143 12.70 -5.78 8.58
C ALA A 143 13.90 -6.34 7.80
#